data_1473e74a78ea12a56b1df653981f571f
#
_entry.id   1473e74a78ea12a56b1df653981f571f
#
_cell.length_a   1.000
_cell.length_b   1.000
_cell.length_c   1.000
_cell.angle_alpha   90.00
_cell.angle_beta   90.00
_cell.angle_gamma   90.00
#
_symmetry.space_group_name_H-M   'P 1'
#
loop_
_entity.id
_entity.type
_entity.pdbx_description
1 polymer ?
#
loop_
_entity_poly.entity_id
_entity_poly.type
_entity_poly.pdbx_seq_one_letter_code
_entity_poly.pdbx_strand_id
1 'polypeptide(L)'
;MTRFSALAILLCSSLSSFTAPLIAAAPGTKLTVQVNSVGTGKPIDRASVIVRFRHGLNPVNMKKILTSWETKTNQMGNVTIPEIPMGEVTIQIIADHYQTFGDVYELNMPAQTITINLNPPQAQYSEDAKSK
;
A
#
# COMPACT_ATOMS: atom_id res chain seq x y z
N MET A 1 10.17 71.55 -44.09
CA MET A 1 10.72 71.13 -42.80
C MET A 1 9.64 70.48 -41.98
N THR A 2 9.49 69.25 -42.12
CA THR A 2 8.44 68.43 -41.44
C THR A 2 9.16 67.49 -40.51
N ARG A 3 8.98 67.70 -39.23
CA ARG A 3 9.46 66.81 -38.18
C ARG A 3 8.39 65.81 -37.86
N PHE A 4 8.57 64.56 -38.25
CA PHE A 4 7.75 63.47 -37.82
C PHE A 4 8.26 62.92 -36.50
N SER A 5 7.51 63.14 -35.43
CA SER A 5 7.72 62.45 -34.13
C SER A 5 7.07 61.05 -34.23
N ALA A 6 7.92 60.06 -34.27
CA ALA A 6 7.46 58.68 -34.12
C ALA A 6 7.25 58.38 -32.65
N LEU A 7 5.97 58.25 -32.29
CA LEU A 7 5.59 57.76 -30.94
C LEU A 7 5.66 56.23 -30.95
N ALA A 8 6.71 55.68 -30.37
CA ALA A 8 6.83 54.25 -30.16
C ALA A 8 5.98 53.84 -28.96
N ILE A 9 4.84 53.22 -29.22
CA ILE A 9 4.01 52.58 -28.19
C ILE A 9 4.66 51.25 -27.85
N LEU A 10 5.32 51.18 -26.70
CA LEU A 10 5.88 49.94 -26.12
C LEU A 10 4.71 49.17 -25.48
N LEU A 11 4.17 48.19 -26.19
CA LEU A 11 3.16 47.28 -25.65
C LEU A 11 3.84 46.24 -24.76
N CYS A 12 3.86 46.50 -23.46
CA CYS A 12 4.38 45.56 -22.46
C CYS A 12 3.31 44.52 -22.17
N SER A 13 3.30 43.41 -22.96
CA SER A 13 2.47 42.27 -22.68
C SER A 13 3.08 41.49 -21.49
N SER A 14 2.57 41.79 -20.29
CA SER A 14 2.85 40.99 -19.10
C SER A 14 2.17 39.62 -19.26
N LEU A 15 2.96 38.61 -19.65
CA LEU A 15 2.55 37.21 -19.54
C LEU A 15 2.52 36.86 -18.04
N SER A 16 1.35 36.93 -17.44
CA SER A 16 1.11 36.37 -16.11
C SER A 16 1.19 34.86 -16.21
N SER A 17 2.35 34.30 -15.92
CA SER A 17 2.53 32.86 -15.77
C SER A 17 1.70 32.39 -14.57
N PHE A 18 0.53 31.87 -14.85
CA PHE A 18 -0.31 31.21 -13.84
C PHE A 18 0.35 29.88 -13.51
N THR A 19 1.24 29.85 -12.53
CA THR A 19 1.76 28.61 -11.97
C THR A 19 0.67 28.00 -11.11
N ALA A 20 -0.09 27.06 -11.69
CA ALA A 20 -1.00 26.23 -10.93
C ALA A 20 -0.16 25.45 -9.90
N PRO A 21 -0.56 25.43 -8.61
CA PRO A 21 0.13 24.59 -7.64
C PRO A 21 -0.06 23.13 -8.08
N LEU A 22 1.06 22.46 -8.39
CA LEU A 22 1.08 21.03 -8.60
C LEU A 22 0.77 20.40 -7.24
N ILE A 23 -0.48 19.99 -7.03
CA ILE A 23 -0.84 19.20 -5.85
C ILE A 23 -0.15 17.85 -6.06
N ALA A 24 1.01 17.69 -5.43
CA ALA A 24 1.71 16.42 -5.41
C ALA A 24 0.81 15.41 -4.70
N ALA A 25 0.45 14.31 -5.40
CA ALA A 25 -0.19 13.17 -4.78
C ALA A 25 0.69 12.67 -3.62
N ALA A 26 0.08 12.26 -2.51
CA ALA A 26 0.82 11.68 -1.40
C ALA A 26 1.74 10.56 -1.92
N PRO A 27 3.02 10.51 -1.49
CA PRO A 27 3.94 9.50 -1.97
C PRO A 27 3.40 8.10 -1.66
N GLY A 28 3.30 7.27 -2.69
CA GLY A 28 2.90 5.88 -2.57
C GLY A 28 4.11 4.98 -2.31
N THR A 29 3.87 3.87 -1.64
CA THR A 29 4.84 2.81 -1.38
C THR A 29 4.52 1.60 -2.24
N LYS A 30 5.53 1.03 -2.88
CA LYS A 30 5.45 -0.29 -3.48
C LYS A 30 5.71 -1.34 -2.40
N LEU A 31 4.66 -2.02 -1.96
CA LEU A 31 4.77 -3.06 -0.94
C LEU A 31 4.95 -4.43 -1.58
N THR A 32 6.02 -5.13 -1.21
CA THR A 32 6.22 -6.55 -1.54
C THR A 32 6.06 -7.36 -0.27
N VAL A 33 5.16 -8.33 -0.28
CA VAL A 33 4.97 -9.27 0.82
C VAL A 33 5.47 -10.64 0.40
N GLN A 34 6.38 -11.20 1.19
CA GLN A 34 6.89 -12.55 1.01
C GLN A 34 6.37 -13.44 2.12
N VAL A 35 5.75 -14.55 1.76
CA VAL A 35 5.11 -15.48 2.69
C VAL A 35 5.82 -16.83 2.65
N ASN A 36 6.36 -17.26 3.78
CA ASN A 36 7.08 -18.52 3.92
C ASN A 36 6.46 -19.35 5.05
N SER A 37 6.75 -20.64 5.04
CA SER A 37 6.40 -21.56 6.12
C SER A 37 7.50 -21.59 7.18
N VAL A 38 7.16 -21.43 8.45
CA VAL A 38 8.11 -21.57 9.58
C VAL A 38 8.70 -22.97 9.62
N GLY A 39 7.89 -24.00 9.40
CA GLY A 39 8.34 -25.38 9.55
C GLY A 39 9.30 -25.87 8.46
N THR A 40 9.11 -25.40 7.22
CA THR A 40 9.90 -25.88 6.06
C THR A 40 10.79 -24.81 5.45
N GLY A 41 10.59 -23.53 5.80
CA GLY A 41 11.26 -22.39 5.17
C GLY A 41 10.88 -22.16 3.71
N LYS A 42 9.95 -22.95 3.17
CA LYS A 42 9.51 -22.84 1.78
C LYS A 42 8.49 -21.73 1.57
N PRO A 43 8.47 -21.10 0.40
CA PRO A 43 7.45 -20.12 0.06
C PRO A 43 6.06 -20.78 -0.02
N ILE A 44 5.05 -20.03 0.37
CA ILE A 44 3.65 -20.48 0.35
C ILE A 44 2.96 -19.84 -0.85
N ASP A 45 2.52 -20.71 -1.77
CA ASP A 45 1.75 -20.32 -2.95
C ASP A 45 0.27 -20.11 -2.60
N ARG A 46 -0.38 -19.23 -3.33
CA ARG A 46 -1.81 -18.94 -3.23
C ARG A 46 -2.33 -18.54 -1.84
N ALA A 47 -1.46 -18.03 -0.98
CA ALA A 47 -1.88 -17.41 0.25
C ALA A 47 -2.63 -16.10 -0.04
N SER A 48 -3.80 -15.91 0.53
CA SER A 48 -4.54 -14.64 0.45
C SER A 48 -3.87 -13.61 1.35
N VAL A 49 -3.38 -12.54 0.74
CA VAL A 49 -2.79 -11.39 1.43
C VAL A 49 -3.79 -10.25 1.37
N ILE A 50 -4.27 -9.84 2.52
CA ILE A 50 -5.23 -8.77 2.68
C ILE A 50 -4.51 -7.60 3.35
N VAL A 51 -4.41 -6.48 2.64
CA VAL A 51 -3.79 -5.25 3.15
C VAL A 51 -4.87 -4.22 3.35
N ARG A 52 -4.98 -3.71 4.58
CA ARG A 52 -5.92 -2.65 4.94
C ARG A 52 -5.16 -1.40 5.34
N PHE A 53 -5.54 -0.28 4.77
CA PHE A 53 -4.95 1.03 5.07
C PHE A 53 -6.00 2.13 5.06
N ARG A 54 -5.65 3.25 5.67
CA ARG A 54 -6.53 4.41 5.73
C ARG A 54 -5.90 5.56 4.96
N HIS A 55 -6.65 6.11 4.02
CA HIS A 55 -6.20 7.24 3.23
C HIS A 55 -7.33 8.24 2.99
N GLY A 56 -6.93 9.48 2.63
CA GLY A 56 -7.89 10.54 2.32
C GLY A 56 -8.81 10.86 3.50
N LEU A 57 -9.73 11.77 3.26
CA LEU A 57 -10.75 12.16 4.20
C LEU A 57 -12.11 12.06 3.54
N ASN A 58 -13.06 11.42 4.21
CA ASN A 58 -14.44 11.44 3.79
C ASN A 58 -14.98 12.86 4.03
N PRO A 59 -15.49 13.56 3.00
CA PRO A 59 -15.94 14.96 3.13
C PRO A 59 -17.16 15.13 4.05
N VAL A 60 -17.90 14.04 4.30
CA VAL A 60 -19.13 14.09 5.10
C VAL A 60 -18.85 13.99 6.60
N ASN A 61 -17.95 13.11 7.01
CA ASN A 61 -17.70 12.82 8.42
C ASN A 61 -16.26 13.09 8.88
N MET A 62 -15.41 13.62 8.01
CA MET A 62 -14.00 13.95 8.27
C MET A 62 -13.15 12.77 8.79
N LYS A 63 -13.60 11.53 8.57
CA LYS A 63 -12.86 10.32 8.92
C LYS A 63 -12.05 9.83 7.74
N LYS A 64 -10.91 9.22 8.02
CA LYS A 64 -10.08 8.57 6.98
C LYS A 64 -10.84 7.38 6.38
N ILE A 65 -10.75 7.24 5.07
CA ILE A 65 -11.38 6.16 4.33
C ILE A 65 -10.53 4.90 4.52
N LEU A 66 -11.17 3.82 4.98
CA LEU A 66 -10.55 2.50 5.07
C LEU A 66 -10.63 1.83 3.71
N THR A 67 -9.48 1.44 3.18
CA THR A 67 -9.39 0.66 1.94
C THR A 67 -8.78 -0.70 2.23
N SER A 68 -9.32 -1.72 1.61
CA SER A 68 -8.84 -3.09 1.69
C SER A 68 -8.45 -3.57 0.31
N TRP A 69 -7.25 -4.12 0.21
CA TRP A 69 -6.72 -4.75 -0.99
C TRP A 69 -6.47 -6.23 -0.72
N GLU A 70 -7.04 -7.10 -1.53
CA GLU A 70 -6.84 -8.55 -1.42
C GLU A 70 -6.18 -9.09 -2.69
N THR A 71 -5.16 -9.88 -2.51
CA THR A 71 -4.42 -10.54 -3.59
C THR A 71 -3.83 -11.86 -3.11
N LYS A 72 -3.32 -12.68 -4.05
CA LYS A 72 -2.72 -13.97 -3.71
C LYS A 72 -1.24 -14.01 -4.05
N THR A 73 -0.47 -14.71 -3.23
CA THR A 73 0.94 -14.97 -3.50
C THR A 73 1.11 -15.85 -4.73
N ASN A 74 2.22 -15.65 -5.44
CA ASN A 74 2.64 -16.50 -6.56
C ASN A 74 3.36 -17.76 -6.04
N GLN A 75 3.84 -18.61 -6.96
CA GLN A 75 4.58 -19.84 -6.63
C GLN A 75 5.84 -19.62 -5.80
N MET A 76 6.42 -18.40 -5.85
CA MET A 76 7.56 -18.01 -5.04
C MET A 76 7.15 -17.38 -3.69
N GLY A 77 5.88 -17.43 -3.34
CA GLY A 77 5.35 -16.87 -2.11
C GLY A 77 5.34 -15.34 -2.07
N ASN A 78 5.52 -14.68 -3.19
CA ASN A 78 5.61 -13.22 -3.28
C ASN A 78 4.34 -12.62 -3.86
N VAL A 79 4.01 -11.44 -3.36
CA VAL A 79 3.02 -10.55 -3.98
C VAL A 79 3.49 -9.11 -3.88
N THR A 80 3.25 -8.36 -4.92
CA THR A 80 3.57 -6.93 -4.96
C THR A 80 2.30 -6.12 -5.14
N ILE A 81 2.12 -5.13 -4.26
CA ILE A 81 1.03 -4.18 -4.31
C ILE A 81 1.64 -2.83 -4.69
N PRO A 82 1.28 -2.26 -5.86
CA PRO A 82 2.06 -1.16 -6.44
C PRO A 82 1.82 0.13 -5.72
N GLU A 83 0.83 0.57 -5.24
CA GLU A 83 0.61 1.92 -4.72
C GLU A 83 -0.22 1.91 -3.44
N ILE A 84 0.46 1.86 -2.31
CA ILE A 84 -0.16 2.02 -1.00
C ILE A 84 0.32 3.34 -0.39
N PRO A 85 -0.55 4.17 0.18
CA PRO A 85 -0.12 5.36 0.91
C PRO A 85 0.86 5.00 2.02
N MET A 86 1.88 5.84 2.22
CA MET A 86 2.77 5.71 3.35
C MET A 86 1.99 5.85 4.66
N GLY A 87 2.43 5.15 5.69
CA GLY A 87 1.83 5.12 7.01
C GLY A 87 1.47 3.73 7.49
N GLU A 88 0.57 3.65 8.44
CA GLU A 88 0.16 2.41 9.07
C GLU A 88 -0.72 1.56 8.15
N VAL A 89 -0.34 0.28 8.01
CA VAL A 89 -1.09 -0.73 7.26
C VAL A 89 -1.28 -1.97 8.13
N THR A 90 -2.44 -2.59 8.02
CA THR A 90 -2.69 -3.91 8.62
C THR A 90 -2.59 -4.96 7.54
N ILE A 91 -1.73 -5.95 7.75
CA ILE A 91 -1.55 -7.08 6.83
C ILE A 91 -2.13 -8.33 7.49
N GLN A 92 -3.06 -8.96 6.80
CA GLN A 92 -3.65 -10.24 7.19
C GLN A 92 -3.35 -11.27 6.10
N ILE A 93 -2.90 -12.46 6.51
CA ILE A 93 -2.59 -13.55 5.58
C ILE A 93 -3.37 -14.78 5.97
N ILE A 94 -4.05 -15.37 4.98
CA ILE A 94 -4.83 -16.59 5.11
C ILE A 94 -4.29 -17.59 4.09
N ALA A 95 -3.84 -18.74 4.55
CA ALA A 95 -3.39 -19.82 3.71
C ALA A 95 -3.93 -21.15 4.21
N ASP A 96 -4.22 -22.05 3.27
CA ASP A 96 -4.69 -23.41 3.61
C ASP A 96 -3.60 -24.16 4.40
N HIS A 97 -4.01 -24.83 5.47
CA HIS A 97 -3.11 -25.57 6.35
C HIS A 97 -2.09 -24.72 7.13
N TYR A 98 -2.39 -23.45 7.34
CA TYR A 98 -1.60 -22.54 8.17
C TYR A 98 -2.50 -21.74 9.09
N GLN A 99 -1.90 -21.26 10.18
CA GLN A 99 -2.60 -20.31 11.05
C GLN A 99 -2.75 -18.97 10.35
N THR A 100 -3.91 -18.36 10.52
CA THR A 100 -4.13 -16.98 10.03
C THR A 100 -3.17 -16.04 10.74
N PHE A 101 -2.46 -15.24 9.96
CA PHE A 101 -1.57 -14.20 10.45
C PHE A 101 -2.24 -12.83 10.33
N GLY A 102 -2.00 -11.95 11.29
CA GLY A 102 -2.44 -10.56 11.22
C GLY A 102 -1.55 -9.68 12.09
N ASP A 103 -1.00 -8.63 11.50
CA ASP A 103 -0.16 -7.67 12.21
C ASP A 103 -0.21 -6.29 11.55
N VAL A 104 0.28 -5.29 12.26
CA VAL A 104 0.33 -3.89 11.81
C VAL A 104 1.77 -3.52 11.48
N TYR A 105 1.96 -2.91 10.32
CA TYR A 105 3.26 -2.45 9.84
C TYR A 105 3.19 -0.97 9.48
N GLU A 106 4.32 -0.31 9.57
CA GLU A 106 4.46 1.07 9.11
C GLU A 106 5.26 1.13 7.81
N LEU A 107 4.68 1.74 6.79
CA LEU A 107 5.30 1.96 5.49
C LEU A 107 5.89 3.36 5.44
N ASN A 108 7.20 3.45 5.45
CA ASN A 108 7.94 4.72 5.47
C ASN A 108 8.97 4.85 4.34
N MET A 109 9.04 3.89 3.45
CA MET A 109 9.96 3.87 2.31
C MET A 109 9.20 3.78 0.99
N PRO A 110 9.73 4.33 -0.11
CA PRO A 110 9.12 4.25 -1.45
C PRO A 110 8.93 2.81 -1.96
N ALA A 111 9.78 1.89 -1.53
CA ALA A 111 9.67 0.45 -1.76
C ALA A 111 10.01 -0.29 -0.48
N GLN A 112 9.13 -1.15 -0.03
CA GLN A 112 9.31 -1.90 1.21
C GLN A 112 8.94 -3.37 1.00
N THR A 113 9.78 -4.26 1.51
CA THR A 113 9.54 -5.71 1.51
C THR A 113 9.31 -6.18 2.93
N ILE A 114 8.22 -6.91 3.15
CA ILE A 114 7.88 -7.51 4.44
C ILE A 114 7.86 -9.02 4.26
N THR A 115 8.69 -9.73 5.03
CA THR A 115 8.72 -11.19 5.05
C THR A 115 7.92 -11.70 6.23
N ILE A 116 6.96 -12.57 5.98
CA ILE A 116 6.06 -13.14 6.97
C ILE A 116 6.18 -14.65 6.94
N ASN A 117 6.38 -15.24 8.10
CA ASN A 117 6.48 -16.68 8.27
C ASN A 117 5.21 -17.20 8.95
N LEU A 118 4.49 -18.09 8.28
CA LEU A 118 3.26 -18.68 8.79
C LEU A 118 3.55 -19.95 9.58
N ASN A 119 2.89 -20.07 10.72
CA ASN A 119 2.94 -21.29 11.54
C ASN A 119 1.99 -22.36 10.98
N PRO A 120 2.37 -23.65 11.08
CA PRO A 120 1.44 -24.74 10.78
C PRO A 120 0.25 -24.70 11.74
N PRO A 121 -0.89 -25.33 11.38
CA PRO A 121 -2.04 -25.37 12.25
C PRO A 121 -1.71 -26.06 13.56
N GLN A 122 -2.33 -25.59 14.64
CA GLN A 122 -2.20 -26.26 15.93
C GLN A 122 -2.91 -27.62 15.87
N ALA A 123 -2.26 -28.63 16.43
CA ALA A 123 -2.91 -29.94 16.62
C ALA A 123 -4.12 -29.76 17.53
N GLN A 124 -5.30 -30.11 17.03
CA GLN A 124 -6.49 -30.17 17.85
C GLN A 124 -6.41 -31.43 18.72
N TYR A 125 -6.18 -31.24 19.99
CA TYR A 125 -6.33 -32.32 20.96
C TYR A 125 -7.84 -32.45 21.25
N SER A 126 -8.47 -33.50 20.67
CA SER A 126 -9.77 -33.91 21.14
C SER A 126 -9.57 -34.51 22.53
N GLU A 127 -10.19 -33.95 23.54
CA GLU A 127 -10.18 -34.50 24.93
C GLU A 127 -10.92 -35.85 25.02
N ASP A 128 -11.57 -36.27 23.96
CA ASP A 128 -12.36 -37.51 23.90
C ASP A 128 -11.54 -38.82 23.81
N ALA A 129 -10.20 -38.71 23.74
CA ALA A 129 -9.34 -39.89 23.67
C ALA A 129 -8.97 -40.49 25.03
N LYS A 130 -9.48 -39.99 26.15
CA LYS A 130 -9.20 -40.46 27.52
C LYS A 130 -10.37 -41.19 28.18
N SER A 131 -11.22 -41.84 27.41
CA SER A 131 -12.28 -42.67 27.99
C SER A 131 -12.20 -44.09 27.38
N LYS A 132 -11.18 -44.85 27.78
CA LYS A 132 -11.26 -46.33 27.82
C LYS A 132 -10.22 -46.85 28.80
#